data_be7e9be30a8a3998b2824dca56516682
#
_entry.id   be7e9be30a8a3998b2824dca56516682
#
_cell.length_a   1.000
_cell.length_b   1.000
_cell.length_c   1.000
_cell.angle_alpha   90.00
_cell.angle_beta   90.00
_cell.angle_gamma   90.00
#
_symmetry.space_group_name_H-M   'P 1'
#
loop_
_entity.id
_entity.type
_entity.pdbx_description
1 polymer ?
#
loop_
_entity_poly.entity_id
_entity_poly.type
_entity_poly.pdbx_seq_one_letter_code
_entity_poly.pdbx_strand_id
1 'polypeptide(L)'
;MKYPTLLDRFLVYVKENTRSDENSTTTPSTQNQVEFAQNILLPEMKRIGLQNVHYLPNGFAVGTLPANDPSLTRKIGFIAHMDTADFNAEGVNPQIIENYNGNPIALGTSGYELHPKDFPQLANYHGQTLITTDGTTLLGSDDKSGIAEIMTAIEFLVQNPDIKHCEIRVGFGPDEEIGVGADKFDVEDFDVDFAYTMDGGPLGELQYETFSAAGAKIDFLGRNVHPGSAKDQMINAFQMAIDFHNALPETDRPEKTEGYEGFFHLMNMEGSVDTASTTYIIRDFEEEDFLARKQLMLDIAEKMNANFDTPRVIVNLHDQYYNMKKIIEKDMTPINIAKDVMENLGIKPLIEPVRGGTDGSKISFMGIPTPNIFAGGENMHGRFEFVSLETMEKAVDVILGIVS
;
A
#
# COMPACT_ATOMS: atom_id res chain seq x y z
N MET A 1 7.60 25.41 -11.25
CA MET A 1 7.51 23.98 -11.65
C MET A 1 8.86 23.55 -12.18
N LYS A 2 9.51 22.66 -11.51
CA LYS A 2 10.87 22.17 -11.84
C LYS A 2 10.83 21.16 -12.99
N TYR A 3 9.82 20.32 -12.99
CA TYR A 3 9.59 19.27 -13.99
C TYR A 3 8.30 19.54 -14.76
N PRO A 4 8.37 20.13 -15.97
CA PRO A 4 7.18 20.63 -16.69
C PRO A 4 6.14 19.54 -17.03
N THR A 5 6.58 18.30 -17.20
CA THR A 5 5.70 17.18 -17.58
C THR A 5 5.06 16.46 -16.38
N LEU A 6 5.50 16.72 -15.15
CA LEU A 6 5.06 15.98 -13.96
C LEU A 6 3.56 16.15 -13.68
N LEU A 7 3.10 17.40 -13.59
CA LEU A 7 1.69 17.68 -13.30
C LEU A 7 0.76 17.15 -14.40
N ASP A 8 1.09 17.43 -15.67
CA ASP A 8 0.25 16.98 -16.79
C ASP A 8 0.17 15.45 -16.85
N ARG A 9 1.28 14.76 -16.59
CA ARG A 9 1.35 13.29 -16.51
C ARG A 9 0.46 12.76 -15.39
N PHE A 10 0.62 13.29 -14.19
CA PHE A 10 -0.20 12.92 -13.04
C PHE A 10 -1.69 13.12 -13.31
N LEU A 11 -2.08 14.27 -13.85
CA LEU A 11 -3.47 14.58 -14.20
C LEU A 11 -4.07 13.66 -15.28
N VAL A 12 -3.24 13.09 -16.16
CA VAL A 12 -3.68 12.05 -17.10
C VAL A 12 -3.94 10.74 -16.34
N TYR A 13 -2.99 10.31 -15.50
CA TYR A 13 -3.07 9.02 -14.82
C TYR A 13 -4.25 8.92 -13.85
N VAL A 14 -4.49 9.95 -13.04
CA VAL A 14 -5.57 9.93 -12.03
C VAL A 14 -6.98 9.90 -12.63
N LYS A 15 -7.13 10.29 -13.89
CA LYS A 15 -8.43 10.22 -14.59
C LYS A 15 -8.82 8.80 -15.03
N GLU A 16 -7.85 7.90 -15.05
CA GLU A 16 -8.12 6.49 -15.37
C GLU A 16 -8.68 5.78 -14.13
N ASN A 17 -9.84 5.16 -14.28
CA ASN A 17 -10.40 4.35 -13.21
C ASN A 17 -9.71 2.98 -13.19
N THR A 18 -8.86 2.76 -12.20
CA THR A 18 -8.09 1.52 -12.03
C THR A 18 -8.37 0.83 -10.70
N ARG A 19 -9.53 1.11 -10.09
CA ARG A 19 -9.93 0.49 -8.82
C ARG A 19 -9.80 -1.03 -8.90
N SER A 20 -9.17 -1.62 -7.89
CA SER A 20 -9.06 -3.07 -7.73
C SER A 20 -10.37 -3.68 -7.22
N ASP A 21 -10.54 -4.99 -7.39
CA ASP A 21 -11.72 -5.75 -6.95
C ASP A 21 -11.28 -6.95 -6.08
N GLU A 22 -11.49 -6.83 -4.77
CA GLU A 22 -11.15 -7.88 -3.80
C GLU A 22 -11.89 -9.22 -4.02
N ASN A 23 -13.01 -9.20 -4.75
CA ASN A 23 -13.79 -10.38 -5.06
C ASN A 23 -13.33 -11.08 -6.35
N SER A 24 -12.39 -10.49 -7.08
CA SER A 24 -11.84 -11.08 -8.31
C SER A 24 -10.97 -12.30 -8.01
N THR A 25 -10.97 -13.24 -8.94
CA THR A 25 -10.09 -14.43 -8.90
C THR A 25 -8.92 -14.33 -9.88
N THR A 26 -8.79 -13.19 -10.57
CA THR A 26 -7.71 -12.92 -11.53
C THR A 26 -6.77 -11.85 -11.01
N THR A 27 -5.54 -11.83 -11.51
CA THR A 27 -4.55 -10.76 -11.33
C THR A 27 -4.08 -10.32 -12.72
N PRO A 28 -4.26 -9.05 -13.12
CA PRO A 28 -4.99 -7.97 -12.44
C PRO A 28 -6.45 -8.30 -12.15
N SER A 29 -6.97 -7.75 -11.05
CA SER A 29 -8.35 -7.99 -10.60
C SER A 29 -9.39 -7.32 -11.50
N THR A 30 -9.01 -6.26 -12.21
CA THR A 30 -9.89 -5.52 -13.11
C THR A 30 -9.25 -5.30 -14.50
N GLN A 31 -10.08 -5.29 -15.54
CA GLN A 31 -9.66 -5.05 -16.92
C GLN A 31 -9.11 -3.62 -17.10
N ASN A 32 -9.61 -2.67 -16.34
CA ASN A 32 -9.17 -1.27 -16.41
C ASN A 32 -7.68 -1.10 -16.08
N GLN A 33 -7.15 -1.87 -15.13
CA GLN A 33 -5.71 -1.88 -14.82
C GLN A 33 -4.90 -2.39 -16.02
N VAL A 34 -5.38 -3.45 -16.69
CA VAL A 34 -4.73 -3.98 -17.91
C VAL A 34 -4.71 -2.91 -19.00
N GLU A 35 -5.83 -2.21 -19.21
CA GLU A 35 -5.94 -1.16 -20.22
C GLU A 35 -5.06 0.04 -19.89
N PHE A 36 -4.97 0.46 -18.63
CA PHE A 36 -4.07 1.51 -18.20
C PHE A 36 -2.60 1.14 -18.48
N ALA A 37 -2.19 -0.08 -18.11
CA ALA A 37 -0.86 -0.57 -18.39
C ALA A 37 -0.55 -0.59 -19.88
N GLN A 38 -1.42 -1.22 -20.69
CA GLN A 38 -1.14 -1.50 -22.09
C GLN A 38 -1.33 -0.28 -23.01
N ASN A 39 -2.33 0.56 -22.73
CA ASN A 39 -2.70 1.66 -23.62
C ASN A 39 -2.07 3.00 -23.22
N ILE A 40 -1.63 3.16 -21.97
CA ILE A 40 -1.05 4.41 -21.45
C ILE A 40 0.40 4.21 -21.04
N LEU A 41 0.68 3.32 -20.06
CA LEU A 41 2.04 3.22 -19.49
C LEU A 41 3.05 2.66 -20.48
N LEU A 42 2.80 1.50 -21.11
CA LEU A 42 3.76 0.90 -22.06
C LEU A 42 4.07 1.80 -23.26
N PRO A 43 3.09 2.48 -23.91
CA PRO A 43 3.40 3.44 -24.97
C PRO A 43 4.23 4.62 -24.47
N GLU A 44 3.92 5.14 -23.28
CA GLU A 44 4.69 6.26 -22.71
C GLU A 44 6.11 5.86 -22.31
N MET A 45 6.30 4.71 -21.67
CA MET A 45 7.62 4.16 -21.34
C MET A 45 8.52 4.09 -22.59
N LYS A 46 7.97 3.59 -23.71
CA LYS A 46 8.69 3.56 -25.01
C LYS A 46 8.98 4.97 -25.52
N ARG A 47 8.01 5.87 -25.44
CA ARG A 47 8.14 7.26 -25.91
C ARG A 47 9.24 8.03 -25.19
N ILE A 48 9.36 7.86 -23.87
CA ILE A 48 10.37 8.54 -23.06
C ILE A 48 11.76 7.89 -23.13
N GLY A 49 11.91 6.74 -23.80
CA GLY A 49 13.20 6.14 -24.12
C GLY A 49 13.60 4.91 -23.30
N LEU A 50 12.69 4.34 -22.52
CA LEU A 50 12.94 3.04 -21.86
C LEU A 50 13.10 1.93 -22.91
N GLN A 51 13.99 1.00 -22.62
CA GLN A 51 14.25 -0.21 -23.40
C GLN A 51 13.61 -1.43 -22.73
N ASN A 52 13.51 -2.54 -23.45
CA ASN A 52 12.94 -3.79 -22.95
C ASN A 52 11.57 -3.59 -22.30
N VAL A 53 10.75 -2.72 -22.90
CA VAL A 53 9.41 -2.39 -22.37
C VAL A 53 8.43 -3.48 -22.76
N HIS A 54 7.87 -4.16 -21.78
CA HIS A 54 6.89 -5.24 -22.00
C HIS A 54 5.89 -5.36 -20.83
N TYR A 55 4.82 -6.09 -21.08
CA TYR A 55 3.79 -6.43 -20.11
C TYR A 55 3.95 -7.89 -19.69
N LEU A 56 4.06 -8.14 -18.41
CA LEU A 56 4.25 -9.49 -17.86
C LEU A 56 2.91 -10.21 -17.63
N PRO A 57 2.88 -11.54 -17.62
CA PRO A 57 1.67 -12.31 -17.36
C PRO A 57 1.08 -12.07 -15.96
N ASN A 58 1.89 -11.59 -15.01
CA ASN A 58 1.48 -11.21 -13.65
C ASN A 58 0.84 -9.82 -13.56
N GLY A 59 0.71 -9.10 -14.69
CA GLY A 59 0.09 -7.78 -14.75
C GLY A 59 1.05 -6.60 -14.64
N PHE A 60 2.34 -6.81 -14.41
CA PHE A 60 3.32 -5.74 -14.34
C PHE A 60 3.69 -5.19 -15.73
N ALA A 61 3.72 -3.86 -15.83
CA ALA A 61 4.38 -3.17 -16.94
C ALA A 61 5.81 -2.83 -16.54
N VAL A 62 6.80 -3.32 -17.27
CA VAL A 62 8.21 -3.20 -16.91
C VAL A 62 9.05 -2.59 -18.03
N GLY A 63 10.15 -1.92 -17.69
CA GLY A 63 11.08 -1.34 -18.65
C GLY A 63 12.42 -1.02 -17.99
N THR A 64 13.46 -0.78 -18.82
CA THR A 64 14.85 -0.55 -18.40
C THR A 64 15.38 0.73 -18.98
N LEU A 65 16.01 1.56 -18.18
CA LEU A 65 16.93 2.59 -18.62
C LEU A 65 18.36 2.07 -18.40
N PRO A 66 19.13 1.72 -19.46
CA PRO A 66 20.49 1.24 -19.31
C PRO A 66 21.40 2.29 -18.68
N ALA A 67 22.39 1.85 -17.89
CA ALA A 67 23.40 2.75 -17.34
C ALA A 67 24.11 3.54 -18.46
N ASN A 68 24.36 4.82 -18.21
CA ASN A 68 25.15 5.65 -19.12
C ASN A 68 26.59 5.90 -18.62
N ASP A 69 26.93 5.34 -17.45
CA ASP A 69 28.30 5.31 -16.91
C ASP A 69 28.68 3.89 -16.45
N PRO A 70 29.68 3.28 -17.07
CA PRO A 70 30.09 1.91 -16.74
C PRO A 70 30.74 1.76 -15.35
N SER A 71 31.05 2.84 -14.66
CA SER A 71 31.54 2.80 -13.28
C SER A 71 30.41 2.63 -12.26
N LEU A 72 29.18 2.96 -12.64
CA LEU A 72 27.97 2.79 -11.82
C LEU A 72 27.36 1.42 -12.13
N THR A 73 27.83 0.41 -11.43
CA THR A 73 27.54 -1.01 -11.75
C THR A 73 26.24 -1.52 -11.09
N ARG A 74 25.62 -0.74 -10.21
CA ARG A 74 24.39 -1.16 -9.56
C ARG A 74 23.22 -1.19 -10.54
N LYS A 75 22.28 -2.08 -10.26
CA LYS A 75 20.96 -2.09 -10.88
C LYS A 75 19.93 -1.73 -9.82
N ILE A 76 19.20 -0.66 -10.00
CA ILE A 76 18.23 -0.16 -9.01
C ILE A 76 16.82 -0.19 -9.60
N GLY A 77 15.87 -0.77 -8.83
CA GLY A 77 14.47 -0.82 -9.20
C GLY A 77 13.66 0.32 -8.61
N PHE A 78 12.65 0.81 -9.35
CA PHE A 78 11.58 1.65 -8.81
C PHE A 78 10.24 1.04 -9.18
N ILE A 79 9.36 0.92 -8.21
CA ILE A 79 8.08 0.24 -8.30
C ILE A 79 6.99 1.18 -7.79
N ALA A 80 5.83 1.16 -8.44
CA ALA A 80 4.62 1.85 -8.03
C ALA A 80 3.41 1.02 -8.43
N HIS A 81 2.29 1.13 -7.72
CA HIS A 81 1.11 0.37 -8.11
C HIS A 81 0.14 1.20 -8.98
N MET A 82 -0.61 0.48 -9.81
CA MET A 82 -1.52 1.08 -10.79
C MET A 82 -2.95 1.21 -10.27
N ASP A 83 -3.34 0.31 -9.37
CA ASP A 83 -4.69 0.26 -8.86
C ASP A 83 -4.96 1.36 -7.83
N THR A 84 -6.20 1.50 -7.47
CA THR A 84 -6.66 2.40 -6.42
C THR A 84 -7.56 1.65 -5.44
N ALA A 85 -7.61 2.14 -4.22
CA ALA A 85 -8.38 1.60 -3.11
C ALA A 85 -9.88 1.46 -3.39
N ASP A 86 -10.57 0.74 -2.50
CA ASP A 86 -12.02 0.51 -2.53
C ASP A 86 -12.82 1.77 -2.19
N PHE A 87 -12.72 2.77 -3.08
CA PHE A 87 -13.55 3.98 -3.08
C PHE A 87 -13.94 4.33 -4.51
N ASN A 88 -14.90 5.26 -4.69
CA ASN A 88 -15.29 5.69 -6.03
C ASN A 88 -14.10 6.32 -6.77
N ALA A 89 -13.69 5.73 -7.87
CA ALA A 89 -12.62 6.18 -8.75
C ALA A 89 -13.10 6.51 -10.18
N GLU A 90 -14.42 6.56 -10.39
CA GLU A 90 -14.99 6.85 -11.70
C GLU A 90 -15.21 8.36 -11.89
N GLY A 91 -14.63 8.90 -12.95
CA GLY A 91 -14.78 10.31 -13.31
C GLY A 91 -13.99 11.25 -12.38
N VAL A 92 -12.82 10.86 -11.94
CA VAL A 92 -11.93 11.70 -11.13
C VAL A 92 -11.71 13.07 -11.78
N ASN A 93 -12.03 14.14 -11.04
CA ASN A 93 -11.95 15.52 -11.48
C ASN A 93 -11.03 16.32 -10.54
N PRO A 94 -9.71 16.30 -10.78
CA PRO A 94 -8.74 16.95 -9.90
C PRO A 94 -8.92 18.46 -9.88
N GLN A 95 -8.77 19.08 -8.70
CA GLN A 95 -8.71 20.53 -8.51
C GLN A 95 -7.29 20.95 -8.17
N ILE A 96 -6.80 22.02 -8.79
CA ILE A 96 -5.48 22.60 -8.54
C ILE A 96 -5.65 23.84 -7.68
N ILE A 97 -5.03 23.84 -6.50
CA ILE A 97 -5.06 24.94 -5.54
C ILE A 97 -3.65 25.54 -5.48
N GLU A 98 -3.40 26.56 -6.29
CA GLU A 98 -2.11 27.24 -6.31
C GLU A 98 -1.90 28.07 -5.04
N ASN A 99 -0.64 28.07 -4.53
CA ASN A 99 -0.23 28.90 -3.40
C ASN A 99 -1.18 28.77 -2.20
N TYR A 100 -1.38 27.54 -1.73
CA TYR A 100 -2.28 27.24 -0.62
C TYR A 100 -2.03 28.15 0.59
N ASN A 101 -3.07 28.78 1.09
CA ASN A 101 -2.98 29.84 2.09
C ASN A 101 -3.41 29.42 3.51
N GLY A 102 -3.67 28.12 3.75
CA GLY A 102 -4.10 27.59 5.05
C GLY A 102 -5.59 27.65 5.33
N ASN A 103 -6.41 28.14 4.39
CA ASN A 103 -7.86 28.14 4.54
C ASN A 103 -8.47 26.79 4.15
N PRO A 104 -9.70 26.49 4.61
CA PRO A 104 -10.43 25.34 4.11
C PRO A 104 -10.55 25.33 2.59
N ILE A 105 -10.44 24.18 1.98
CA ILE A 105 -10.56 23.96 0.54
C ILE A 105 -11.92 23.30 0.27
N ALA A 106 -12.82 23.99 -0.41
CA ALA A 106 -14.07 23.38 -0.86
C ALA A 106 -13.80 22.34 -1.95
N LEU A 107 -14.31 21.13 -1.80
CA LEU A 107 -14.17 20.04 -2.76
C LEU A 107 -15.29 20.11 -3.81
N GLY A 108 -15.05 20.93 -4.87
CA GLY A 108 -16.04 21.16 -5.91
C GLY A 108 -17.37 21.69 -5.39
N THR A 109 -18.45 21.07 -5.83
CA THR A 109 -19.82 21.35 -5.39
C THR A 109 -20.41 20.24 -4.51
N SER A 110 -19.58 19.35 -4.02
CA SER A 110 -19.98 18.16 -3.24
C SER A 110 -20.54 18.50 -1.85
N GLY A 111 -20.25 19.70 -1.33
CA GLY A 111 -20.57 20.11 0.04
C GLY A 111 -19.52 19.67 1.07
N TYR A 112 -18.47 18.97 0.66
CA TYR A 112 -17.33 18.61 1.52
C TYR A 112 -16.24 19.68 1.44
N GLU A 113 -15.49 19.81 2.54
CA GLU A 113 -14.33 20.70 2.64
C GLU A 113 -13.14 19.95 3.23
N LEU A 114 -11.95 20.14 2.67
CA LEU A 114 -10.70 19.74 3.26
C LEU A 114 -10.31 20.84 4.26
N HIS A 115 -10.62 20.61 5.55
CA HIS A 115 -10.53 21.63 6.58
C HIS A 115 -9.33 21.41 7.51
N PRO A 116 -8.47 22.45 7.75
CA PRO A 116 -7.28 22.31 8.61
C PRO A 116 -7.56 21.90 10.07
N LYS A 117 -8.78 22.04 10.57
CA LYS A 117 -9.16 21.53 11.91
C LYS A 117 -9.30 20.02 11.94
N ASP A 118 -9.76 19.44 10.83
CA ASP A 118 -9.96 17.99 10.69
C ASP A 118 -8.69 17.32 10.19
N PHE A 119 -7.88 18.06 9.41
CA PHE A 119 -6.63 17.61 8.78
C PHE A 119 -5.48 18.58 9.11
N PRO A 120 -4.91 18.53 10.33
CA PRO A 120 -3.90 19.50 10.80
C PRO A 120 -2.62 19.51 9.96
N GLN A 121 -2.28 18.40 9.29
CA GLN A 121 -1.10 18.29 8.40
C GLN A 121 -1.14 19.27 7.22
N LEU A 122 -2.30 19.80 6.84
CA LEU A 122 -2.42 20.86 5.83
C LEU A 122 -1.57 22.10 6.15
N ALA A 123 -1.25 22.32 7.42
CA ALA A 123 -0.36 23.41 7.84
C ALA A 123 1.06 23.29 7.24
N ASN A 124 1.51 22.09 6.87
CA ASN A 124 2.82 21.85 6.28
C ASN A 124 2.92 22.31 4.82
N TYR A 125 1.80 22.63 4.19
CA TYR A 125 1.69 22.87 2.75
C TYR A 125 1.44 24.34 2.39
N HIS A 126 1.58 25.27 3.33
CA HIS A 126 1.45 26.69 3.04
C HIS A 126 2.37 27.15 1.90
N GLY A 127 1.81 27.84 0.93
CA GLY A 127 2.53 28.35 -0.23
C GLY A 127 2.78 27.33 -1.34
N GLN A 128 2.37 26.08 -1.15
CA GLN A 128 2.51 25.01 -2.14
C GLN A 128 1.28 24.89 -3.04
N THR A 129 1.44 24.17 -4.13
CA THR A 129 0.37 23.82 -5.05
C THR A 129 -0.21 22.47 -4.66
N LEU A 130 -1.48 22.43 -4.24
CA LEU A 130 -2.17 21.21 -3.88
C LEU A 130 -3.07 20.74 -5.03
N ILE A 131 -3.07 19.44 -5.26
CA ILE A 131 -4.03 18.77 -6.13
C ILE A 131 -4.98 17.97 -5.24
N THR A 132 -6.29 18.25 -5.35
CA THR A 132 -7.34 17.60 -4.55
C THR A 132 -8.38 16.96 -5.44
N THR A 133 -9.30 16.21 -4.84
CA THR A 133 -10.53 15.75 -5.51
C THR A 133 -11.57 16.87 -5.55
N ASP A 134 -12.66 16.64 -6.29
CA ASP A 134 -13.88 17.46 -6.21
C ASP A 134 -14.86 16.97 -5.12
N GLY A 135 -14.47 15.98 -4.32
CA GLY A 135 -15.27 15.40 -3.22
C GLY A 135 -16.22 14.28 -3.64
N THR A 136 -16.29 13.92 -4.92
CA THR A 136 -17.14 12.83 -5.43
C THR A 136 -16.39 11.50 -5.55
N THR A 137 -15.07 11.55 -5.69
CA THR A 137 -14.18 10.41 -5.85
C THR A 137 -12.99 10.50 -4.89
N LEU A 138 -12.15 9.47 -4.84
CA LEU A 138 -10.76 9.61 -4.41
C LEU A 138 -9.97 10.41 -5.47
N LEU A 139 -8.71 10.77 -5.18
CA LEU A 139 -7.82 11.38 -6.17
C LEU A 139 -7.03 10.31 -6.96
N GLY A 140 -6.56 9.26 -6.28
CA GLY A 140 -5.68 8.24 -6.82
C GLY A 140 -4.21 8.69 -6.86
N SER A 141 -3.81 9.60 -5.97
CA SER A 141 -2.38 9.90 -5.76
C SER A 141 -1.64 8.69 -5.23
N ASP A 142 -2.31 7.87 -4.47
CA ASP A 142 -1.95 6.53 -4.09
C ASP A 142 -2.36 5.55 -5.20
N ASP A 143 -1.45 5.00 -6.08
CA ASP A 143 -0.02 5.39 -6.14
C ASP A 143 0.36 5.93 -7.54
N LYS A 144 -0.57 6.66 -8.19
CA LYS A 144 -0.28 7.28 -9.49
C LYS A 144 0.67 8.47 -9.38
N SER A 145 0.89 9.01 -8.17
CA SER A 145 1.98 9.97 -7.92
C SER A 145 3.33 9.30 -8.10
N GLY A 146 3.55 8.14 -7.49
CA GLY A 146 4.79 7.38 -7.66
C GLY A 146 5.06 6.99 -9.12
N ILE A 147 4.02 6.55 -9.86
CA ILE A 147 4.16 6.29 -11.30
C ILE A 147 4.61 7.56 -12.04
N ALA A 148 3.96 8.71 -11.78
CA ALA A 148 4.28 9.96 -12.46
C ALA A 148 5.69 10.46 -12.13
N GLU A 149 6.14 10.30 -10.90
CA GLU A 149 7.46 10.67 -10.42
C GLU A 149 8.56 9.82 -11.06
N ILE A 150 8.40 8.49 -11.06
CA ILE A 150 9.34 7.56 -11.71
C ILE A 150 9.47 7.89 -13.20
N MET A 151 8.35 8.02 -13.91
CA MET A 151 8.33 8.31 -15.33
C MET A 151 8.94 9.68 -15.65
N THR A 152 8.76 10.67 -14.77
CA THR A 152 9.36 12.01 -14.92
C THR A 152 10.86 11.98 -14.68
N ALA A 153 11.34 11.25 -13.69
CA ALA A 153 12.77 11.08 -13.43
C ALA A 153 13.46 10.40 -14.63
N ILE A 154 12.87 9.35 -15.19
CA ILE A 154 13.38 8.66 -16.37
C ILE A 154 13.43 9.61 -17.59
N GLU A 155 12.34 10.31 -17.88
CA GLU A 155 12.29 11.27 -19.00
C GLU A 155 13.36 12.36 -18.83
N PHE A 156 13.55 12.87 -17.62
CA PHE A 156 14.55 13.86 -17.31
C PHE A 156 15.98 13.35 -17.56
N LEU A 157 16.32 12.13 -17.14
CA LEU A 157 17.63 11.51 -17.39
C LEU A 157 17.89 11.32 -18.90
N VAL A 158 16.91 10.84 -19.64
CA VAL A 158 17.03 10.65 -21.10
C VAL A 158 17.25 11.99 -21.82
N GLN A 159 16.60 13.06 -21.37
CA GLN A 159 16.76 14.40 -21.93
C GLN A 159 18.06 15.09 -21.50
N ASN A 160 18.72 14.61 -20.43
CA ASN A 160 19.95 15.18 -19.88
C ASN A 160 21.06 14.10 -19.79
N PRO A 161 21.58 13.59 -20.92
CA PRO A 161 22.50 12.45 -20.95
C PRO A 161 23.89 12.70 -20.30
N ASP A 162 24.18 13.95 -19.94
CA ASP A 162 25.39 14.29 -19.18
C ASP A 162 25.27 13.93 -17.68
N ILE A 163 24.04 13.75 -17.17
CA ILE A 163 23.80 13.22 -15.82
C ILE A 163 24.12 11.75 -15.82
N LYS A 164 25.12 11.35 -15.02
CA LYS A 164 25.54 9.96 -14.90
C LYS A 164 24.56 9.20 -14.02
N HIS A 165 24.19 7.99 -14.44
CA HIS A 165 23.28 7.13 -13.69
C HIS A 165 23.61 5.65 -13.93
N CYS A 166 23.26 4.83 -12.94
CA CYS A 166 23.31 3.39 -13.02
C CYS A 166 22.17 2.82 -13.89
N GLU A 167 22.10 1.51 -14.03
CA GLU A 167 20.94 0.85 -14.65
C GLU A 167 19.70 0.99 -13.77
N ILE A 168 18.60 1.39 -14.38
CA ILE A 168 17.33 1.59 -13.70
C ILE A 168 16.27 0.65 -14.28
N ARG A 169 15.64 -0.13 -13.43
CA ARG A 169 14.49 -0.95 -13.78
C ARG A 169 13.23 -0.31 -13.21
N VAL A 170 12.19 -0.18 -14.00
CA VAL A 170 10.90 0.31 -13.52
C VAL A 170 9.84 -0.78 -13.65
N GLY A 171 8.94 -0.85 -12.65
CA GLY A 171 7.84 -1.80 -12.63
C GLY A 171 6.57 -1.16 -12.09
N PHE A 172 5.48 -1.23 -12.86
CA PHE A 172 4.17 -0.74 -12.44
C PHE A 172 3.24 -1.93 -12.28
N GLY A 173 2.81 -2.20 -11.04
CA GLY A 173 2.09 -3.40 -10.65
C GLY A 173 0.60 -3.19 -10.42
N PRO A 174 -0.23 -4.25 -10.55
CA PRO A 174 -1.63 -4.23 -10.20
C PRO A 174 -1.88 -4.64 -8.75
N ASP A 175 -3.11 -4.40 -8.25
CA ASP A 175 -3.72 -5.08 -7.09
C ASP A 175 -2.94 -4.98 -5.76
N GLU A 176 -2.17 -3.91 -5.54
CA GLU A 176 -1.51 -3.64 -4.28
C GLU A 176 -2.55 -3.45 -3.17
N GLU A 177 -3.57 -2.64 -3.42
CA GLU A 177 -4.61 -2.21 -2.48
C GLU A 177 -5.48 -3.36 -1.94
N ILE A 178 -5.49 -4.48 -2.63
CA ILE A 178 -6.13 -5.72 -2.16
C ILE A 178 -5.10 -6.77 -1.69
N GLY A 179 -3.83 -6.37 -1.64
CA GLY A 179 -2.73 -7.13 -1.04
C GLY A 179 -2.30 -8.37 -1.81
N VAL A 180 -2.55 -8.45 -3.12
CA VAL A 180 -2.16 -9.61 -3.95
C VAL A 180 -1.23 -9.23 -5.12
N GLY A 181 -0.97 -7.95 -5.34
CA GLY A 181 -0.19 -7.44 -6.47
C GLY A 181 1.18 -8.10 -6.61
N ALA A 182 1.94 -8.11 -5.53
CA ALA A 182 3.29 -8.68 -5.54
C ALA A 182 3.34 -10.20 -5.39
N ASP A 183 2.22 -10.93 -5.22
CA ASP A 183 2.23 -12.39 -5.00
C ASP A 183 2.95 -13.17 -6.12
N LYS A 184 2.90 -12.64 -7.32
CA LYS A 184 3.50 -13.26 -8.52
C LYS A 184 4.58 -12.37 -9.13
N PHE A 185 5.21 -11.49 -8.33
CA PHE A 185 6.28 -10.64 -8.82
C PHE A 185 7.42 -11.47 -9.41
N ASP A 186 7.87 -11.12 -10.60
CA ASP A 186 8.91 -11.85 -11.32
C ASP A 186 10.29 -11.24 -11.00
N VAL A 187 10.92 -11.79 -9.96
CA VAL A 187 12.25 -11.32 -9.51
C VAL A 187 13.35 -11.63 -10.52
N GLU A 188 13.17 -12.68 -11.35
CA GLU A 188 14.16 -13.05 -12.38
C GLU A 188 14.11 -12.07 -13.57
N ASP A 189 12.90 -11.67 -14.00
CA ASP A 189 12.75 -10.63 -15.03
C ASP A 189 13.18 -9.27 -14.52
N PHE A 190 12.83 -8.94 -13.27
CA PHE A 190 13.15 -7.63 -12.70
C PHE A 190 14.64 -7.41 -12.49
N ASP A 191 15.41 -8.40 -12.06
CA ASP A 191 16.89 -8.52 -12.02
C ASP A 191 17.61 -7.25 -11.54
N VAL A 192 17.39 -6.85 -10.29
CA VAL A 192 18.03 -5.69 -9.66
C VAL A 192 18.71 -6.06 -8.34
N ASP A 193 19.67 -5.25 -7.89
CA ASP A 193 20.33 -5.43 -6.60
C ASP A 193 19.39 -5.12 -5.43
N PHE A 194 18.58 -4.09 -5.58
CA PHE A 194 17.49 -3.67 -4.68
C PHE A 194 16.52 -2.75 -5.41
N ALA A 195 15.37 -2.52 -4.82
CA ALA A 195 14.37 -1.61 -5.38
C ALA A 195 13.82 -0.65 -4.31
N TYR A 196 12.99 0.28 -4.73
CA TYR A 196 12.16 1.12 -3.88
C TYR A 196 10.73 1.09 -4.40
N THR A 197 9.74 0.94 -3.51
CA THR A 197 8.39 1.35 -3.82
C THR A 197 8.27 2.87 -3.61
N MET A 198 7.67 3.57 -4.58
CA MET A 198 7.39 5.01 -4.47
C MET A 198 5.93 5.20 -4.05
N ASP A 199 5.61 4.73 -2.84
CA ASP A 199 4.25 4.50 -2.35
C ASP A 199 4.07 5.01 -0.91
N GLY A 200 4.96 5.90 -0.47
CA GLY A 200 4.87 6.54 0.83
C GLY A 200 4.02 7.82 0.81
N GLY A 201 3.65 8.28 1.99
CA GLY A 201 2.85 9.49 2.20
C GLY A 201 3.68 10.78 2.15
N PRO A 202 3.76 11.53 3.27
CA PRO A 202 4.33 12.88 3.30
C PRO A 202 5.83 12.92 3.03
N LEU A 203 6.29 14.13 2.69
CA LEU A 203 7.69 14.43 2.40
C LEU A 203 8.65 13.88 3.46
N GLY A 204 9.59 13.06 3.01
CA GLY A 204 10.68 12.53 3.82
C GLY A 204 10.44 11.13 4.35
N GLU A 205 9.28 10.54 4.17
CA GLU A 205 9.07 9.13 4.57
C GLU A 205 10.06 8.21 3.86
N LEU A 206 10.70 7.38 4.69
CA LEU A 206 11.59 6.31 4.27
C LEU A 206 11.33 5.12 5.19
N GLN A 207 10.67 4.11 4.68
CA GLN A 207 10.09 3.03 5.47
C GLN A 207 10.71 1.70 5.07
N TYR A 208 11.23 0.96 6.03
CA TYR A 208 11.78 -0.38 5.85
C TYR A 208 11.30 -1.38 6.90
N GLU A 209 10.30 -0.97 7.67
CA GLU A 209 9.67 -1.76 8.71
C GLU A 209 8.15 -1.72 8.55
N THR A 210 7.52 -2.88 8.44
CA THR A 210 6.08 -3.06 8.26
C THR A 210 5.53 -4.00 9.31
N PHE A 211 4.23 -4.06 9.49
CA PHE A 211 3.64 -5.18 10.21
C PHE A 211 3.99 -6.51 9.53
N SER A 212 4.00 -7.59 10.33
CA SER A 212 3.66 -8.93 9.87
C SER A 212 2.16 -9.10 9.92
N ALA A 213 1.58 -9.79 8.94
CA ALA A 213 0.14 -9.84 8.73
C ALA A 213 -0.37 -11.26 8.52
N ALA A 214 -1.48 -11.58 9.18
CA ALA A 214 -2.26 -12.78 8.92
C ALA A 214 -3.76 -12.46 8.89
N GLY A 215 -4.49 -13.27 8.13
CA GLY A 215 -5.94 -13.37 8.20
C GLY A 215 -6.36 -14.58 9.03
N ALA A 216 -7.50 -14.47 9.70
CA ALA A 216 -8.11 -15.58 10.41
C ALA A 216 -9.59 -15.65 10.08
N LYS A 217 -10.05 -16.83 9.65
CA LYS A 217 -11.48 -17.16 9.56
C LYS A 217 -11.80 -18.20 10.62
N ILE A 218 -12.80 -17.89 11.46
CA ILE A 218 -13.26 -18.80 12.50
C ILE A 218 -14.69 -19.21 12.19
N ASP A 219 -14.91 -20.50 12.03
CA ASP A 219 -16.23 -21.08 11.81
C ASP A 219 -16.76 -21.69 13.12
N PHE A 220 -18.01 -21.40 13.45
CA PHE A 220 -18.71 -21.88 14.65
C PHE A 220 -19.87 -22.76 14.25
N LEU A 221 -19.91 -23.98 14.78
CA LEU A 221 -20.91 -25.00 14.46
C LEU A 221 -21.88 -25.17 15.63
N GLY A 222 -23.07 -24.61 15.52
CA GLY A 222 -24.11 -24.69 16.52
C GLY A 222 -24.95 -25.96 16.44
N ARG A 223 -26.02 -25.95 17.20
CA ARG A 223 -27.15 -26.92 17.16
C ARG A 223 -28.42 -26.17 17.55
N ASN A 224 -29.29 -25.94 16.58
CA ASN A 224 -30.53 -25.23 16.79
C ASN A 224 -31.60 -26.20 17.33
N VAL A 225 -32.38 -25.74 18.29
CA VAL A 225 -33.59 -26.37 18.80
C VAL A 225 -34.59 -25.26 19.18
N HIS A 226 -35.86 -25.64 19.41
CA HIS A 226 -36.89 -24.68 19.82
C HIS A 226 -36.48 -23.97 21.11
N PRO A 227 -36.51 -22.62 21.19
CA PRO A 227 -36.02 -21.89 22.35
C PRO A 227 -36.70 -22.28 23.69
N GLY A 228 -37.97 -22.64 23.65
CA GLY A 228 -38.70 -23.10 24.85
C GLY A 228 -38.19 -24.42 25.46
N SER A 229 -37.42 -25.21 24.72
CA SER A 229 -36.81 -26.49 25.15
C SER A 229 -35.27 -26.47 25.00
N ALA A 230 -34.68 -25.31 24.91
CA ALA A 230 -33.27 -25.13 24.56
C ALA A 230 -32.29 -25.52 25.70
N LYS A 231 -32.73 -25.55 26.94
CA LYS A 231 -31.86 -25.83 28.09
C LYS A 231 -31.16 -27.18 27.90
N ASP A 232 -29.83 -27.15 28.01
CA ASP A 232 -28.91 -28.28 27.88
C ASP A 232 -28.94 -28.97 26.48
N GLN A 233 -29.60 -28.37 25.50
CA GLN A 233 -29.74 -28.88 24.14
C GLN A 233 -29.24 -27.97 23.06
N MET A 234 -29.56 -26.65 23.15
CA MET A 234 -29.13 -25.66 22.15
C MET A 234 -27.64 -25.36 22.30
N ILE A 235 -26.97 -25.27 21.16
CA ILE A 235 -25.63 -24.73 21.06
C ILE A 235 -25.71 -23.55 20.06
N ASN A 236 -25.62 -22.34 20.56
CA ASN A 236 -25.81 -21.14 19.74
C ASN A 236 -24.45 -20.72 19.15
N ALA A 237 -24.31 -20.86 17.84
CA ALA A 237 -23.09 -20.48 17.12
C ALA A 237 -22.75 -18.99 17.25
N PHE A 238 -23.75 -18.11 17.22
CA PHE A 238 -23.53 -16.68 17.45
C PHE A 238 -23.00 -16.37 18.85
N GLN A 239 -23.53 -17.06 19.87
CA GLN A 239 -23.01 -16.85 21.23
C GLN A 239 -21.57 -17.33 21.34
N MET A 240 -21.20 -18.45 20.68
CA MET A 240 -19.80 -18.91 20.65
C MET A 240 -18.89 -17.88 19.95
N ALA A 241 -19.37 -17.24 18.86
CA ALA A 241 -18.60 -16.21 18.18
C ALA A 241 -18.37 -14.97 19.07
N ILE A 242 -19.38 -14.54 19.82
CA ILE A 242 -19.27 -13.46 20.80
C ILE A 242 -18.29 -13.81 21.93
N ASP A 243 -18.42 -15.05 22.47
CA ASP A 243 -17.56 -15.52 23.55
C ASP A 243 -16.09 -15.64 23.09
N PHE A 244 -15.86 -16.10 21.86
CA PHE A 244 -14.53 -16.13 21.24
C PHE A 244 -13.94 -14.72 21.13
N HIS A 245 -14.71 -13.76 20.58
CA HIS A 245 -14.27 -12.38 20.45
C HIS A 245 -13.93 -11.75 21.82
N ASN A 246 -14.76 -12.01 22.84
CA ASN A 246 -14.57 -11.49 24.19
C ASN A 246 -13.39 -12.16 24.93
N ALA A 247 -12.91 -13.31 24.46
CA ALA A 247 -11.73 -13.96 25.00
C ALA A 247 -10.41 -13.37 24.47
N LEU A 248 -10.45 -12.61 23.37
CA LEU A 248 -9.30 -11.84 22.88
C LEU A 248 -9.10 -10.60 23.76
N PRO A 249 -7.85 -10.12 23.93
CA PRO A 249 -7.57 -8.93 24.73
C PRO A 249 -8.30 -7.70 24.19
N GLU A 250 -9.07 -7.03 25.03
CA GLU A 250 -9.80 -5.82 24.64
C GLU A 250 -8.87 -4.65 24.29
N THR A 251 -7.68 -4.63 24.86
CA THR A 251 -6.65 -3.62 24.60
C THR A 251 -6.02 -3.75 23.23
N ASP A 252 -6.09 -4.94 22.64
CA ASP A 252 -5.41 -5.28 21.39
C ASP A 252 -6.35 -5.10 20.17
N ARG A 253 -7.06 -4.00 20.15
CA ARG A 253 -7.94 -3.59 19.03
C ARG A 253 -7.32 -2.39 18.32
N PRO A 254 -7.53 -2.22 17.00
CA PRO A 254 -6.94 -1.09 16.25
C PRO A 254 -7.23 0.28 16.87
N GLU A 255 -8.45 0.48 17.38
CA GLU A 255 -8.89 1.73 18.01
C GLU A 255 -8.27 2.00 19.39
N LYS A 256 -7.44 1.07 19.90
CA LYS A 256 -6.77 1.16 21.21
C LYS A 256 -5.25 1.01 21.12
N THR A 257 -4.70 0.85 19.92
CA THR A 257 -3.28 0.58 19.70
C THR A 257 -2.62 1.66 18.85
N GLU A 258 -1.37 1.97 19.16
CA GLU A 258 -0.55 2.93 18.45
C GLU A 258 0.92 2.47 18.34
N GLY A 259 1.74 3.18 17.56
CA GLY A 259 3.17 2.90 17.43
C GLY A 259 3.42 1.45 17.04
N TYR A 260 4.18 0.73 17.85
CA TYR A 260 4.58 -0.67 17.61
C TYR A 260 3.59 -1.71 18.15
N GLU A 261 2.47 -1.29 18.73
CA GLU A 261 1.49 -2.21 19.30
C GLU A 261 0.72 -2.96 18.20
N GLY A 262 0.71 -4.28 18.29
CA GLY A 262 -0.06 -5.16 17.40
C GLY A 262 -1.53 -5.26 17.79
N PHE A 263 -2.36 -5.85 16.92
CA PHE A 263 -3.79 -5.94 17.17
C PHE A 263 -4.48 -7.16 16.53
N PHE A 264 -5.70 -7.43 17.03
CA PHE A 264 -6.72 -8.24 16.38
C PHE A 264 -7.85 -7.32 15.92
N HIS A 265 -8.14 -7.28 14.63
CA HIS A 265 -9.24 -6.50 14.09
C HIS A 265 -10.33 -7.41 13.57
N LEU A 266 -11.50 -7.40 14.22
CA LEU A 266 -12.69 -8.09 13.74
C LEU A 266 -13.25 -7.35 12.51
N MET A 267 -13.17 -7.97 11.35
CA MET A 267 -13.64 -7.40 10.08
C MET A 267 -15.12 -7.69 9.82
N ASN A 268 -15.54 -8.91 10.12
CA ASN A 268 -16.91 -9.37 9.88
C ASN A 268 -17.34 -10.42 10.90
N MET A 269 -18.63 -10.42 11.21
CA MET A 269 -19.32 -11.45 11.99
C MET A 269 -20.69 -11.69 11.40
N GLU A 270 -20.96 -12.90 10.94
CA GLU A 270 -22.22 -13.27 10.32
C GLU A 270 -22.68 -14.67 10.76
N GLY A 271 -23.95 -14.96 10.57
CA GLY A 271 -24.47 -16.31 10.82
C GLY A 271 -25.84 -16.39 11.46
N SER A 272 -26.09 -17.49 12.18
CA SER A 272 -27.34 -17.82 12.88
C SER A 272 -27.04 -18.67 14.12
N VAL A 273 -28.08 -19.28 14.70
CA VAL A 273 -27.92 -20.25 15.80
C VAL A 273 -27.18 -21.50 15.35
N ASP A 274 -27.40 -21.97 14.10
CA ASP A 274 -26.80 -23.20 13.60
C ASP A 274 -25.33 -23.04 13.18
N THR A 275 -25.02 -21.91 12.54
CA THR A 275 -23.67 -21.64 12.05
C THR A 275 -23.38 -20.14 12.15
N ALA A 276 -22.17 -19.80 12.53
CA ALA A 276 -21.66 -18.43 12.47
C ALA A 276 -20.22 -18.43 11.97
N SER A 277 -19.77 -17.33 11.45
CA SER A 277 -18.37 -17.11 11.10
C SER A 277 -17.91 -15.72 11.49
N THR A 278 -16.62 -15.62 11.78
CA THR A 278 -15.94 -14.33 11.99
C THR A 278 -14.68 -14.26 11.17
N THR A 279 -14.34 -13.08 10.67
CA THR A 279 -13.06 -12.83 10.01
C THR A 279 -12.29 -11.76 10.77
N TYR A 280 -10.98 -12.00 10.92
CA TYR A 280 -10.05 -11.11 11.58
C TYR A 280 -8.85 -10.85 10.68
N ILE A 281 -8.25 -9.70 10.85
CA ILE A 281 -6.85 -9.46 10.50
C ILE A 281 -6.02 -9.35 11.78
N ILE A 282 -4.82 -9.92 11.74
CA ILE A 282 -3.85 -9.95 12.84
C ILE A 282 -2.62 -9.20 12.36
N ARG A 283 -2.13 -8.28 13.17
CA ARG A 283 -0.95 -7.45 12.88
C ARG A 283 -0.03 -7.40 14.09
N ASP A 284 1.26 -7.52 13.84
CA ASP A 284 2.31 -7.21 14.82
C ASP A 284 3.63 -6.91 14.12
N PHE A 285 4.50 -6.11 14.74
CA PHE A 285 5.84 -5.84 14.21
C PHE A 285 6.84 -6.95 14.56
N GLU A 286 6.77 -7.43 15.81
CA GLU A 286 7.69 -8.45 16.29
C GLU A 286 7.18 -9.86 15.90
N GLU A 287 8.06 -10.68 15.33
CA GLU A 287 7.70 -12.03 14.87
C GLU A 287 7.22 -12.92 16.03
N GLU A 288 7.84 -12.81 17.19
CA GLU A 288 7.47 -13.57 18.38
C GLU A 288 6.05 -13.22 18.85
N ASP A 289 5.71 -11.93 18.92
CA ASP A 289 4.39 -11.45 19.31
C ASP A 289 3.33 -11.79 18.24
N PHE A 290 3.69 -11.68 16.97
CA PHE A 290 2.82 -12.09 15.86
C PHE A 290 2.46 -13.59 15.94
N LEU A 291 3.43 -14.45 16.20
CA LEU A 291 3.21 -15.88 16.38
C LEU A 291 2.39 -16.17 17.64
N ALA A 292 2.66 -15.45 18.75
CA ALA A 292 1.89 -15.56 19.98
C ALA A 292 0.43 -15.17 19.80
N ARG A 293 0.13 -14.13 18.99
CA ARG A 293 -1.25 -13.76 18.64
C ARG A 293 -1.98 -14.86 17.89
N LYS A 294 -1.36 -15.45 16.89
CA LYS A 294 -1.94 -16.59 16.16
C LYS A 294 -2.20 -17.77 17.09
N GLN A 295 -1.24 -18.08 17.95
CA GLN A 295 -1.38 -19.17 18.91
C GLN A 295 -2.52 -18.92 19.91
N LEU A 296 -2.68 -17.68 20.39
CA LEU A 296 -3.77 -17.32 21.30
C LEU A 296 -5.16 -17.64 20.69
N MET A 297 -5.37 -17.38 19.40
CA MET A 297 -6.63 -17.72 18.74
C MET A 297 -6.88 -19.23 18.72
N LEU A 298 -5.83 -20.03 18.47
CA LEU A 298 -5.91 -21.49 18.51
C LEU A 298 -6.20 -22.01 19.93
N ASP A 299 -5.55 -21.46 20.94
CA ASP A 299 -5.74 -21.82 22.34
C ASP A 299 -7.16 -21.51 22.84
N ILE A 300 -7.73 -20.37 22.42
CA ILE A 300 -9.12 -20.01 22.72
C ILE A 300 -10.07 -21.05 22.10
N ALA A 301 -9.86 -21.40 20.81
CA ALA A 301 -10.68 -22.39 20.13
C ALA A 301 -10.57 -23.76 20.80
N GLU A 302 -9.37 -24.20 21.16
CA GLU A 302 -9.15 -25.47 21.89
C GLU A 302 -9.89 -25.48 23.23
N LYS A 303 -9.75 -24.40 24.02
CA LYS A 303 -10.43 -24.25 25.31
C LYS A 303 -11.96 -24.28 25.16
N MET A 304 -12.50 -23.66 24.13
CA MET A 304 -13.94 -23.69 23.85
C MET A 304 -14.38 -25.09 23.42
N ASN A 305 -13.62 -25.77 22.55
CA ASN A 305 -13.88 -27.09 22.04
C ASN A 305 -13.84 -28.17 23.13
N ALA A 306 -13.06 -27.97 24.20
CA ALA A 306 -13.01 -28.89 25.34
C ALA A 306 -14.38 -29.14 26.04
N ASN A 307 -15.36 -28.26 25.80
CA ASN A 307 -16.71 -28.39 26.34
C ASN A 307 -17.65 -29.22 25.44
N PHE A 308 -17.17 -29.77 24.32
CA PHE A 308 -17.98 -30.47 23.32
C PHE A 308 -17.38 -31.85 22.97
N ASP A 309 -18.24 -32.77 22.57
CA ASP A 309 -17.81 -34.12 22.12
C ASP A 309 -17.04 -34.06 20.77
N THR A 310 -17.29 -33.06 19.97
CA THR A 310 -16.66 -32.82 18.67
C THR A 310 -16.29 -31.33 18.53
N PRO A 311 -15.21 -31.00 17.82
CA PRO A 311 -14.82 -29.60 17.59
C PRO A 311 -15.95 -28.81 16.92
N ARG A 312 -16.26 -27.64 17.48
CA ARG A 312 -17.30 -26.74 17.00
C ARG A 312 -16.77 -25.33 16.67
N VAL A 313 -15.56 -25.02 17.11
CA VAL A 313 -14.83 -23.79 16.80
C VAL A 313 -13.63 -24.18 15.95
N ILE A 314 -13.61 -23.76 14.70
CA ILE A 314 -12.58 -24.12 13.71
C ILE A 314 -11.89 -22.85 13.29
N VAL A 315 -10.60 -22.75 13.58
CA VAL A 315 -9.76 -21.59 13.23
C VAL A 315 -8.95 -21.91 11.99
N ASN A 316 -9.09 -21.08 10.95
CA ASN A 316 -8.31 -21.14 9.73
C ASN A 316 -7.44 -19.86 9.66
N LEU A 317 -6.14 -20.03 9.84
CA LEU A 317 -5.14 -18.96 9.76
C LEU A 317 -4.42 -19.00 8.41
N HIS A 318 -4.13 -17.85 7.84
CA HIS A 318 -3.27 -17.71 6.67
C HIS A 318 -2.39 -16.46 6.81
N ASP A 319 -1.10 -16.64 6.59
CA ASP A 319 -0.16 -15.53 6.59
C ASP A 319 -0.25 -14.78 5.26
N GLN A 320 -0.16 -13.45 5.32
CA GLN A 320 -0.28 -12.58 4.15
C GLN A 320 1.09 -12.03 3.75
N TYR A 321 1.82 -11.45 4.70
CA TYR A 321 3.20 -10.95 4.53
C TYR A 321 3.89 -10.85 5.89
N TYR A 322 5.20 -10.61 5.85
CA TYR A 322 6.02 -10.45 7.05
C TYR A 322 6.72 -9.11 7.05
N ASN A 323 7.16 -8.65 8.23
CA ASN A 323 7.91 -7.42 8.40
C ASN A 323 9.20 -7.45 7.56
N MET A 324 9.31 -6.53 6.58
CA MET A 324 10.45 -6.47 5.66
C MET A 324 11.78 -6.08 6.33
N LYS A 325 11.74 -5.50 7.52
CA LYS A 325 12.92 -5.18 8.34
C LYS A 325 13.87 -6.36 8.44
N LYS A 326 13.34 -7.58 8.66
CA LYS A 326 14.12 -8.83 8.77
C LYS A 326 15.03 -9.10 7.55
N ILE A 327 14.64 -8.60 6.39
CA ILE A 327 15.41 -8.74 5.16
C ILE A 327 16.34 -7.53 4.97
N ILE A 328 15.81 -6.32 5.13
CA ILE A 328 16.51 -5.07 4.82
C ILE A 328 17.65 -4.81 5.81
N GLU A 329 17.51 -5.17 7.10
CA GLU A 329 18.58 -5.01 8.10
C GLU A 329 19.85 -5.84 7.80
N LYS A 330 19.77 -6.83 6.92
CA LYS A 330 20.96 -7.61 6.51
C LYS A 330 21.90 -6.79 5.64
N ASP A 331 21.34 -5.84 4.88
CA ASP A 331 22.10 -4.87 4.09
C ASP A 331 21.34 -3.54 4.03
N MET A 332 21.77 -2.59 4.84
CA MET A 332 21.17 -1.25 4.93
C MET A 332 21.56 -0.31 3.77
N THR A 333 22.23 -0.82 2.74
CA THR A 333 22.65 -0.01 1.59
C THR A 333 21.51 0.78 0.97
N PRO A 334 20.31 0.22 0.67
CA PRO A 334 19.21 0.99 0.11
C PRO A 334 18.76 2.14 1.03
N ILE A 335 18.68 1.87 2.33
CA ILE A 335 18.24 2.87 3.30
C ILE A 335 19.27 4.01 3.42
N ASN A 336 20.56 3.66 3.51
CA ASN A 336 21.62 4.66 3.64
C ASN A 336 21.69 5.56 2.41
N ILE A 337 21.57 5.00 1.19
CA ILE A 337 21.55 5.78 -0.06
C ILE A 337 20.38 6.76 -0.05
N ALA A 338 19.16 6.29 0.18
CA ALA A 338 17.97 7.14 0.17
C ALA A 338 18.05 8.22 1.25
N LYS A 339 18.49 7.87 2.46
CA LYS A 339 18.70 8.80 3.57
C LYS A 339 19.71 9.89 3.22
N ASP A 340 20.89 9.50 2.74
CA ASP A 340 21.96 10.45 2.39
C ASP A 340 21.50 11.40 1.28
N VAL A 341 20.78 10.91 0.28
CA VAL A 341 20.20 11.72 -0.79
C VAL A 341 19.18 12.71 -0.24
N MET A 342 18.26 12.27 0.59
CA MET A 342 17.27 13.15 1.23
C MET A 342 17.97 14.26 2.04
N GLU A 343 18.92 13.91 2.89
CA GLU A 343 19.69 14.88 3.70
C GLU A 343 20.44 15.89 2.83
N ASN A 344 21.06 15.44 1.74
CA ASN A 344 21.75 16.33 0.77
C ASN A 344 20.79 17.28 0.04
N LEU A 345 19.54 16.88 -0.15
CA LEU A 345 18.47 17.71 -0.72
C LEU A 345 17.79 18.61 0.32
N GLY A 346 18.23 18.57 1.58
CA GLY A 346 17.63 19.31 2.68
C GLY A 346 16.27 18.76 3.13
N ILE A 347 15.99 17.50 2.80
CA ILE A 347 14.80 16.77 3.24
C ILE A 347 15.18 16.01 4.50
N LYS A 348 14.40 16.19 5.57
CA LYS A 348 14.59 15.41 6.81
C LYS A 348 13.99 14.02 6.61
N PRO A 349 14.77 12.92 6.67
CA PRO A 349 14.21 11.58 6.61
C PRO A 349 13.28 11.30 7.81
N LEU A 350 12.10 10.76 7.53
CA LEU A 350 11.13 10.29 8.50
C LEU A 350 11.13 8.75 8.44
N ILE A 351 11.96 8.15 9.30
CA ILE A 351 12.11 6.69 9.36
C ILE A 351 11.20 6.18 10.45
N GLU A 352 9.98 5.82 10.06
CA GLU A 352 8.94 5.31 10.95
C GLU A 352 8.38 3.99 10.40
N PRO A 353 7.90 3.09 11.27
CA PRO A 353 7.30 1.83 10.82
C PRO A 353 5.93 2.06 10.19
N VAL A 354 5.63 1.30 9.15
CA VAL A 354 4.31 1.28 8.52
C VAL A 354 3.38 0.36 9.31
N ARG A 355 2.27 0.89 9.81
CA ARG A 355 1.21 0.08 10.43
C ARG A 355 0.31 -0.63 9.41
N GLY A 356 0.90 -1.13 8.36
CA GLY A 356 0.31 -1.83 7.22
C GLY A 356 1.36 -2.69 6.53
N GLY A 357 1.10 -3.05 5.29
CA GLY A 357 2.04 -3.68 4.36
C GLY A 357 2.18 -2.84 3.11
N THR A 358 3.17 -3.16 2.30
CA THR A 358 3.37 -2.64 0.95
C THR A 358 3.82 -3.80 0.06
N ASP A 359 3.76 -3.63 -1.24
CA ASP A 359 4.36 -4.59 -2.18
C ASP A 359 5.83 -4.86 -1.85
N GLY A 360 6.55 -3.84 -1.35
CA GLY A 360 7.93 -3.95 -0.90
C GLY A 360 8.15 -5.02 0.18
N SER A 361 7.16 -5.26 1.05
CA SER A 361 7.23 -6.31 2.07
C SER A 361 7.36 -7.69 1.43
N LYS A 362 6.51 -8.01 0.45
CA LYS A 362 6.52 -9.30 -0.25
C LYS A 362 7.75 -9.46 -1.14
N ILE A 363 8.06 -8.43 -1.93
CA ILE A 363 9.19 -8.42 -2.87
C ILE A 363 10.51 -8.60 -2.10
N SER A 364 10.65 -7.99 -0.91
CA SER A 364 11.83 -8.17 -0.06
C SER A 364 12.05 -9.64 0.31
N PHE A 365 10.99 -10.36 0.68
CA PHE A 365 11.07 -11.80 0.98
C PHE A 365 11.31 -12.69 -0.25
N MET A 366 11.03 -12.19 -1.47
CA MET A 366 11.36 -12.86 -2.72
C MET A 366 12.82 -12.69 -3.13
N GLY A 367 13.59 -11.83 -2.43
CA GLY A 367 15.03 -11.70 -2.60
C GLY A 367 15.51 -10.34 -3.10
N ILE A 368 14.62 -9.37 -3.35
CA ILE A 368 14.97 -8.00 -3.72
C ILE A 368 14.61 -7.08 -2.56
N PRO A 369 15.58 -6.61 -1.73
CA PRO A 369 15.30 -5.65 -0.67
C PRO A 369 14.61 -4.40 -1.22
N THR A 370 13.39 -4.10 -0.75
CA THR A 370 12.53 -3.07 -1.35
C THR A 370 11.90 -2.21 -0.27
N PRO A 371 12.63 -1.19 0.27
CA PRO A 371 12.04 -0.20 1.16
C PRO A 371 11.11 0.75 0.41
N ASN A 372 10.27 1.47 1.17
CA ASN A 372 9.30 2.42 0.65
C ASN A 372 9.79 3.87 0.83
N ILE A 373 9.56 4.71 -0.18
CA ILE A 373 9.88 6.14 -0.20
C ILE A 373 8.59 6.93 -0.44
N PHE A 374 8.51 8.13 0.11
CA PHE A 374 7.37 9.04 -0.06
C PHE A 374 7.05 9.33 -1.54
N ALA A 375 5.77 9.41 -1.84
CA ALA A 375 5.21 9.89 -3.09
C ALA A 375 4.29 11.12 -2.89
N GLY A 376 4.19 11.62 -1.67
CA GLY A 376 3.55 12.89 -1.34
C GLY A 376 2.03 12.86 -1.18
N GLY A 377 1.38 11.70 -1.30
CA GLY A 377 -0.05 11.55 -1.08
C GLY A 377 -0.44 11.72 0.40
N GLU A 378 -1.60 12.32 0.64
CA GLU A 378 -2.16 12.54 1.97
C GLU A 378 -3.65 12.19 1.98
N ASN A 379 -4.17 11.72 3.13
CA ASN A 379 -5.56 11.33 3.32
C ASN A 379 -6.06 10.32 2.28
N MET A 380 -5.21 9.38 1.92
CA MET A 380 -5.44 8.36 0.89
C MET A 380 -6.76 7.60 1.11
N HIS A 381 -7.20 6.82 0.12
CA HIS A 381 -8.37 5.93 0.15
C HIS A 381 -9.73 6.65 0.31
N GLY A 382 -9.82 7.93 -0.05
CA GLY A 382 -11.10 8.64 0.05
C GLY A 382 -11.14 10.03 -0.56
N ARG A 383 -12.29 10.69 -0.38
CA ARG A 383 -12.58 12.01 -0.97
C ARG A 383 -11.73 13.17 -0.46
N PHE A 384 -11.03 12.99 0.64
CA PHE A 384 -10.16 14.02 1.25
C PHE A 384 -8.71 13.86 0.83
N GLU A 385 -8.44 12.98 -0.09
CA GLU A 385 -7.12 12.73 -0.63
C GLU A 385 -6.59 13.96 -1.37
N PHE A 386 -5.32 14.27 -1.15
CA PHE A 386 -4.62 15.32 -1.85
C PHE A 386 -3.12 15.01 -1.98
N VAL A 387 -2.46 15.70 -2.89
CA VAL A 387 -1.00 15.64 -3.05
C VAL A 387 -0.44 17.04 -3.31
N SER A 388 0.79 17.30 -2.84
CA SER A 388 1.52 18.53 -3.15
C SER A 388 2.41 18.34 -4.36
N LEU A 389 2.31 19.23 -5.35
CA LEU A 389 3.18 19.22 -6.52
C LEU A 389 4.67 19.39 -6.14
N GLU A 390 4.95 20.25 -5.18
CA GLU A 390 6.32 20.48 -4.70
C GLU A 390 6.90 19.27 -3.98
N THR A 391 6.06 18.48 -3.31
CA THR A 391 6.48 17.18 -2.72
C THR A 391 6.77 16.16 -3.82
N MET A 392 5.93 16.07 -4.84
CA MET A 392 6.18 15.20 -6.00
C MET A 392 7.49 15.59 -6.72
N GLU A 393 7.75 16.91 -6.90
CA GLU A 393 9.02 17.38 -7.48
C GLU A 393 10.23 16.95 -6.62
N LYS A 394 10.09 16.91 -5.30
CA LYS A 394 11.11 16.41 -4.38
C LYS A 394 11.31 14.89 -4.47
N ALA A 395 10.25 14.13 -4.68
CA ALA A 395 10.36 12.68 -4.92
C ALA A 395 11.13 12.39 -6.21
N VAL A 396 10.88 13.15 -7.29
CA VAL A 396 11.70 13.08 -8.51
C VAL A 396 13.18 13.39 -8.21
N ASP A 397 13.46 14.44 -7.40
CA ASP A 397 14.84 14.78 -7.00
C ASP A 397 15.52 13.63 -6.25
N VAL A 398 14.78 12.94 -5.38
CA VAL A 398 15.29 11.79 -4.62
C VAL A 398 15.61 10.62 -5.55
N ILE A 399 14.72 10.28 -6.49
CA ILE A 399 14.98 9.24 -7.50
C ILE A 399 16.27 9.56 -8.27
N LEU A 400 16.42 10.78 -8.77
CA LEU A 400 17.61 11.23 -9.51
C LEU A 400 18.88 11.14 -8.66
N GLY A 401 18.82 11.51 -7.39
CA GLY A 401 19.96 11.42 -6.48
C GLY A 401 20.36 9.98 -6.14
N ILE A 402 19.39 9.05 -6.04
CA ILE A 402 19.65 7.63 -5.74
C ILE A 402 20.43 6.94 -6.87
N VAL A 403 20.15 7.30 -8.11
CA VAL A 403 20.70 6.60 -9.28
C VAL A 403 21.99 7.22 -9.83
N SER A 404 22.40 8.39 -9.30
CA SER A 404 23.55 9.17 -9.79
C SER A 404 24.87 8.83 -9.11
#